data_694587d234dddaee875c19d31cdaccc6
#
_entry.id   694587d234dddaee875c19d31cdaccc6
#
_cell.length_a   1.000
_cell.length_b   1.000
_cell.length_c   1.000
_cell.angle_alpha   90.00
_cell.angle_beta   90.00
_cell.angle_gamma   90.00
#
_symmetry.space_group_name_H-M   'P 1'
#
loop_
_entity.id
_entity.type
_entity.pdbx_description
1 polymer ?
#
loop_
_entity_poly.entity_id
_entity_poly.type
_entity_poly.pdbx_seq_one_letter_code
_entity_poly.pdbx_strand_id
1 'polypeptide(L)'
;MQAMRDADTGRSSMSSPFNNRETSGDTLRVAVAGNEGGRVDKHFGAVEIFLIYDLSAVDHKLVERRAIDQLALPDEERRATIVRILADCGVLLVEKVGAAPKKLLAEAGVDALDKFKGRDIESALKELAAEYL
;
A
#
# COMPACT_ATOMS: atom_id res chain seq x y z
N MET A 1 7.52 -23.52 30.03
CA MET A 1 7.07 -22.87 30.05
C MET A 1 6.96 -22.59 29.64
N GLN A 2 7.15 -22.81 29.28
CA GLN A 2 6.98 -22.17 28.80
C GLN A 2 7.10 -21.86 28.33
N ALA A 3 7.76 -22.39 28.26
CA ALA A 3 7.52 -21.67 27.99
C ALA A 3 7.51 -21.68 27.39
N MET A 4 7.53 -22.06 27.24
CA MET A 4 7.33 -21.58 26.70
C MET A 4 7.23 -21.38 26.13
N ARG A 5 7.47 -21.69 25.91
CA ARG A 5 7.21 -21.18 25.39
C ARG A 5 7.19 -20.77 24.85
N ASP A 6 7.43 -21.24 24.84
CA ASP A 6 7.19 -20.41 24.30
C ASP A 6 7.22 -20.39 23.68
N ALA A 7 7.65 -20.98 23.74
CA ALA A 7 7.39 -20.27 23.38
C ALA A 7 7.34 -20.22 22.86
N ASP A 8 7.31 -20.38 22.65
CA ASP A 8 7.07 -19.62 22.16
C ASP A 8 7.11 -19.63 21.60
N THR A 9 7.46 -20.17 21.80
CA THR A 9 7.16 -19.41 21.43
C THR A 9 7.06 -19.19 20.90
N GLY A 10 7.51 -19.93 20.64
CA GLY A 10 7.15 -18.85 20.41
C GLY A 10 7.12 -18.85 19.70
N ARG A 11 6.84 -18.79 19.41
CA ARG A 11 6.53 -18.08 18.94
C ARG A 11 6.22 -17.67 18.36
N SER A 12 6.75 -18.25 18.38
CA SER A 12 6.15 -17.27 18.14
C SER A 12 5.76 -17.05 17.58
N SER A 13 6.02 -17.07 17.34
CA SER A 13 5.43 -16.07 17.16
C SER A 13 4.95 -15.85 16.65
N MET A 14 5.09 -15.86 16.55
CA MET A 14 4.51 -14.92 16.37
C MET A 14 4.06 -14.31 16.14
N SER A 15 4.39 -14.42 16.03
CA SER A 15 3.86 -13.21 16.10
C SER A 15 3.47 -12.73 15.86
N SER A 16 3.68 -12.88 15.89
CA SER A 16 3.23 -11.79 15.99
C SER A 16 2.89 -11.47 15.80
N PRO A 17 3.05 -11.28 15.65
CA PRO A 17 2.64 -10.40 15.65
C PRO A 17 2.35 -10.17 15.52
N PHE A 18 2.52 -10.70 15.95
CA PHE A 18 2.30 -9.73 16.00
C PHE A 18 2.24 -9.33 16.01
N ASN A 19 2.80 -9.16 15.85
CA ASN A 19 2.72 -8.22 16.03
C ASN A 19 2.81 -7.87 16.00
N ASN A 20 3.31 -7.93 16.18
CA ASN A 20 3.40 -7.05 16.35
C ASN A 20 3.64 -6.74 16.34
N ARG A 21 4.14 -6.79 16.52
CA ARG A 21 4.53 -6.13 16.57
C ARG A 21 5.29 -6.11 16.61
N GLU A 22 6.03 -6.44 16.70
CA GLU A 22 6.67 -6.16 16.64
C GLU A 22 7.38 -6.14 16.04
N THR A 23 8.03 -6.32 15.94
CA THR A 23 8.57 -6.03 15.35
C THR A 23 8.92 -5.93 14.69
N SER A 24 9.55 -6.31 14.97
CA SER A 24 9.96 -5.68 14.18
C SER A 24 9.78 -5.57 12.99
N GLY A 25 9.96 -5.50 12.53
CA GLY A 25 9.77 -5.34 11.13
C GLY A 25 8.44 -4.79 10.74
N ASP A 26 8.33 -3.55 10.86
CA ASP A 26 7.15 -2.86 10.37
C ASP A 26 7.10 -2.95 8.86
N THR A 27 5.93 -3.19 8.31
CA THR A 27 5.70 -3.16 6.89
C THR A 27 4.63 -2.12 6.57
N LEU A 28 4.71 -1.57 5.36
CA LEU A 28 3.75 -0.61 4.86
C LEU A 28 3.19 -1.14 3.56
N ARG A 29 1.87 -1.23 3.47
CA ARG A 29 1.24 -1.63 2.21
C ARG A 29 1.03 -0.40 1.36
N VAL A 30 1.55 -0.43 0.13
CA VAL A 30 1.59 0.71 -0.79
C VAL A 30 0.90 0.34 -2.09
N ALA A 31 -0.06 1.17 -2.52
CA ALA A 31 -0.66 1.03 -3.84
C ALA A 31 0.06 1.98 -4.80
N VAL A 32 0.32 1.52 -6.01
CA VAL A 32 1.00 2.32 -7.03
C VAL A 32 0.15 2.42 -8.29
N ALA A 33 -0.07 3.64 -8.75
CA ALA A 33 -0.76 3.91 -10.01
C ALA A 33 0.28 4.01 -11.11
N GLY A 34 0.64 2.88 -11.71
CA GLY A 34 1.66 2.79 -12.75
C GLY A 34 1.69 1.40 -13.34
N ASN A 35 2.70 1.13 -14.16
CA ASN A 35 2.91 -0.19 -14.75
C ASN A 35 4.04 -0.91 -14.03
N GLU A 36 3.91 -2.21 -13.85
CA GLU A 36 4.94 -3.02 -13.21
C GLU A 36 6.28 -2.85 -13.93
N GLY A 37 7.34 -2.58 -13.15
CA GLY A 37 8.66 -2.32 -13.70
C GLY A 37 8.79 -0.95 -14.34
N GLY A 38 7.78 -0.10 -14.21
CA GLY A 38 7.76 1.21 -14.85
C GLY A 38 7.82 2.35 -13.86
N ARG A 39 6.98 3.36 -14.10
CA ARG A 39 7.02 4.61 -13.37
C ARG A 39 5.68 4.90 -12.70
N VAL A 40 5.70 5.83 -11.75
CA VAL A 40 4.48 6.36 -11.14
C VAL A 40 3.93 7.38 -12.13
N ASP A 41 3.16 6.90 -13.12
CA ASP A 41 2.80 7.72 -14.28
C ASP A 41 1.30 7.73 -14.59
N LYS A 42 0.46 7.27 -13.68
CA LYS A 42 -0.99 7.29 -13.91
C LYS A 42 -1.66 8.29 -13.00
N HIS A 43 -2.59 9.07 -13.56
CA HIS A 43 -3.45 9.97 -12.80
C HIS A 43 -4.53 9.18 -12.09
N PHE A 44 -5.00 9.69 -10.97
CA PHE A 44 -6.10 9.07 -10.24
C PHE A 44 -7.32 8.85 -11.14
N GLY A 45 -7.59 9.79 -12.06
CA GLY A 45 -8.72 9.69 -12.96
C GLY A 45 -8.54 8.72 -14.12
N ALA A 46 -7.32 8.26 -14.38
CA ALA A 46 -7.00 7.41 -15.54
C ALA A 46 -6.52 6.00 -15.15
N VAL A 47 -6.15 5.78 -13.91
CA VAL A 47 -5.62 4.49 -13.49
C VAL A 47 -6.68 3.40 -13.59
N GLU A 48 -6.29 2.22 -14.06
CA GLU A 48 -7.20 1.08 -14.20
C GLU A 48 -6.81 -0.06 -13.27
N ILE A 49 -5.53 -0.20 -12.99
CA ILE A 49 -5.00 -1.28 -12.15
C ILE A 49 -4.01 -0.67 -11.17
N PHE A 50 -4.17 -1.02 -9.90
CA PHE A 50 -3.19 -0.64 -8.87
C PHE A 50 -2.26 -1.80 -8.61
N LEU A 51 -0.97 -1.50 -8.52
CA LEU A 51 0.04 -2.47 -8.10
C LEU A 51 0.17 -2.34 -6.58
N ILE A 52 0.06 -3.45 -5.88
CA ILE A 52 0.08 -3.45 -4.41
C ILE A 52 1.39 -4.05 -3.95
N TYR A 53 2.16 -3.28 -3.20
CA TYR A 53 3.46 -3.69 -2.66
C TYR A 53 3.43 -3.76 -1.15
N ASP A 54 4.10 -4.73 -0.59
CA ASP A 54 4.46 -4.72 0.83
C ASP A 54 5.88 -4.21 0.93
N LEU A 55 6.06 -3.15 1.70
CA LEU A 55 7.31 -2.41 1.82
C LEU A 55 7.83 -2.55 3.23
N SER A 56 9.12 -2.92 3.35
CA SER A 56 9.83 -2.92 4.62
C SER A 56 11.03 -1.98 4.51
N ALA A 57 11.74 -1.79 5.61
CA ALA A 57 12.90 -0.91 5.62
C ALA A 57 14.00 -1.38 4.67
N VAL A 58 14.03 -2.67 4.32
CA VAL A 58 15.12 -3.25 3.54
C VAL A 58 14.67 -3.85 2.21
N ASP A 59 13.35 -3.98 1.97
CA ASP A 59 12.88 -4.69 0.78
C ASP A 59 11.48 -4.23 0.39
N HIS A 60 11.08 -4.58 -0.83
CA HIS A 60 9.72 -4.36 -1.30
C HIS A 60 9.30 -5.56 -2.13
N LYS A 61 8.01 -5.88 -2.10
CA LYS A 61 7.49 -7.05 -2.79
C LYS A 61 6.12 -6.74 -3.39
N LEU A 62 5.97 -6.99 -4.69
CA LEU A 62 4.68 -6.89 -5.36
C LEU A 62 3.85 -8.09 -4.94
N VAL A 63 2.73 -7.84 -4.26
CA VAL A 63 1.90 -8.92 -3.70
C VAL A 63 0.60 -9.11 -4.45
N GLU A 64 0.13 -8.08 -5.15
CA GLU A 64 -1.18 -8.16 -5.78
C GLU A 64 -1.34 -7.08 -6.85
N ARG A 65 -2.21 -7.35 -7.84
CA ARG A 65 -2.68 -6.34 -8.79
C ARG A 65 -4.18 -6.24 -8.62
N ARG A 66 -4.70 -5.02 -8.46
CA ARG A 66 -6.13 -4.78 -8.23
C ARG A 66 -6.70 -3.97 -9.38
N ALA A 67 -7.49 -4.64 -10.23
CA ALA A 67 -8.16 -3.98 -11.34
C ALA A 67 -9.48 -3.40 -10.86
N ILE A 68 -9.66 -2.10 -11.08
CA ILE A 68 -10.84 -1.38 -10.59
C ILE A 68 -12.12 -2.00 -11.14
N ASP A 69 -12.16 -2.26 -12.45
CA ASP A 69 -13.36 -2.80 -13.11
C ASP A 69 -13.74 -4.18 -12.59
N GLN A 70 -12.75 -4.99 -12.23
CA GLN A 70 -13.00 -6.34 -11.75
C GLN A 70 -13.49 -6.37 -10.30
N LEU A 71 -13.14 -5.35 -9.53
CA LEU A 71 -13.47 -5.29 -8.11
C LEU A 71 -14.65 -4.39 -7.80
N ALA A 72 -15.16 -3.66 -8.78
CA ALA A 72 -16.29 -2.76 -8.60
C ALA A 72 -17.56 -3.54 -8.30
N LEU A 73 -18.38 -3.02 -7.39
CA LEU A 73 -19.68 -3.57 -7.08
C LEU A 73 -20.73 -2.98 -8.04
N PRO A 74 -21.89 -3.65 -8.23
CA PRO A 74 -22.94 -3.07 -9.08
C PRO A 74 -23.31 -1.67 -8.60
N ASP A 75 -23.40 -0.73 -9.55
CA ASP A 75 -23.79 0.66 -9.31
C ASP A 75 -22.84 1.44 -8.40
N GLU A 76 -21.67 0.89 -8.11
CA GLU A 76 -20.67 1.60 -7.30
C GLU A 76 -19.92 2.60 -8.17
N GLU A 77 -19.80 3.85 -7.69
CA GLU A 77 -19.01 4.86 -8.36
C GLU A 77 -17.52 4.50 -8.31
N ARG A 78 -16.80 4.85 -9.39
CA ARG A 78 -15.39 4.56 -9.51
C ARG A 78 -14.57 5.03 -8.29
N ARG A 79 -14.84 6.25 -7.83
CA ARG A 79 -14.13 6.81 -6.68
C ARG A 79 -14.37 5.98 -5.41
N ALA A 80 -15.62 5.56 -5.20
CA ALA A 80 -15.96 4.74 -4.05
C ALA A 80 -15.29 3.38 -4.13
N THR A 81 -15.24 2.79 -5.33
CA THR A 81 -14.54 1.52 -5.55
C THR A 81 -13.07 1.65 -5.15
N ILE A 82 -12.40 2.71 -5.62
CA ILE A 82 -10.98 2.91 -5.35
C ILE A 82 -10.74 3.04 -3.86
N VAL A 83 -11.53 3.86 -3.16
CA VAL A 83 -11.36 4.03 -1.72
C VAL A 83 -11.53 2.69 -1.00
N ARG A 84 -12.52 1.90 -1.40
CA ARG A 84 -12.78 0.61 -0.77
C ARG A 84 -11.66 -0.40 -1.01
N ILE A 85 -11.18 -0.51 -2.25
CA ILE A 85 -10.17 -1.51 -2.58
C ILE A 85 -8.76 -1.14 -2.10
N LEU A 86 -8.54 0.11 -1.70
CA LEU A 86 -7.26 0.56 -1.18
C LEU A 86 -7.28 0.76 0.34
N ALA A 87 -8.36 0.40 1.01
CA ALA A 87 -8.53 0.68 2.43
C ALA A 87 -7.48 -0.03 3.32
N ASP A 88 -6.86 -1.10 2.83
CA ASP A 88 -5.80 -1.82 3.55
C ASP A 88 -4.41 -1.27 3.24
N CYS A 89 -4.30 -0.26 2.40
CA CYS A 89 -3.02 0.37 2.05
C CYS A 89 -2.85 1.64 2.87
N GLY A 90 -1.62 1.93 3.28
CA GLY A 90 -1.33 3.16 4.00
C GLY A 90 -0.98 4.32 3.09
N VAL A 91 -0.51 4.02 1.88
CA VAL A 91 -0.03 5.04 0.93
C VAL A 91 -0.47 4.67 -0.47
N LEU A 92 -0.82 5.67 -1.26
CA LEU A 92 -1.04 5.55 -2.70
C LEU A 92 -0.03 6.45 -3.41
N LEU A 93 0.78 5.88 -4.30
CA LEU A 93 1.67 6.64 -5.18
C LEU A 93 0.95 6.85 -6.50
N VAL A 94 0.81 8.11 -6.89
CA VAL A 94 0.02 8.49 -8.07
C VAL A 94 0.67 9.69 -8.72
N GLU A 95 0.50 9.85 -10.04
CA GLU A 95 1.09 10.98 -10.73
C GLU A 95 0.35 12.27 -10.38
N LYS A 96 -0.97 12.22 -10.30
CA LYS A 96 -1.78 13.38 -10.00
C LYS A 96 -3.07 12.95 -9.33
N VAL A 97 -3.48 13.66 -8.30
CA VAL A 97 -4.73 13.39 -7.60
C VAL A 97 -5.36 14.73 -7.20
N GLY A 98 -6.66 14.87 -7.44
CA GLY A 98 -7.40 16.08 -7.06
C GLY A 98 -7.61 16.14 -5.56
N ALA A 99 -7.98 17.33 -5.07
CA ALA A 99 -8.17 17.56 -3.64
C ALA A 99 -9.27 16.70 -3.05
N ALA A 100 -10.39 16.53 -3.77
CA ALA A 100 -11.52 15.75 -3.27
C ALA A 100 -11.20 14.26 -3.11
N PRO A 101 -10.65 13.56 -4.11
CA PRO A 101 -10.26 12.17 -3.90
C PRO A 101 -9.14 12.00 -2.89
N LYS A 102 -8.21 12.96 -2.82
CA LYS A 102 -7.14 12.90 -1.83
C LYS A 102 -7.71 12.92 -0.42
N LYS A 103 -8.71 13.78 -0.18
CA LYS A 103 -9.37 13.87 1.12
C LYS A 103 -10.12 12.58 1.46
N LEU A 104 -10.84 12.02 0.50
CA LEU A 104 -11.57 10.76 0.72
C LEU A 104 -10.62 9.63 1.10
N LEU A 105 -9.48 9.54 0.41
CA LEU A 105 -8.47 8.53 0.72
C LEU A 105 -7.90 8.75 2.11
N ALA A 106 -7.59 10.00 2.46
CA ALA A 106 -7.06 10.33 3.78
C ALA A 106 -8.03 9.93 4.89
N GLU A 107 -9.32 10.12 4.67
CA GLU A 107 -10.35 9.72 5.64
C GLU A 107 -10.40 8.21 5.83
N ALA A 108 -9.99 7.46 4.82
CA ALA A 108 -9.92 6.00 4.88
C ALA A 108 -8.54 5.50 5.35
N GLY A 109 -7.65 6.42 5.72
CA GLY A 109 -6.33 6.06 6.22
C GLY A 109 -5.27 5.91 5.14
N VAL A 110 -5.54 6.40 3.92
CA VAL A 110 -4.64 6.25 2.77
C VAL A 110 -4.05 7.62 2.41
N ASP A 111 -2.74 7.76 2.50
CA ASP A 111 -2.04 8.97 2.08
C ASP A 111 -1.77 8.91 0.58
N ALA A 112 -2.44 9.76 -0.19
CA ALA A 112 -2.20 9.84 -1.63
C ALA A 112 -1.08 10.85 -1.88
N LEU A 113 0.03 10.37 -2.46
CA LEU A 113 1.24 11.17 -2.67
C LEU A 113 1.51 11.31 -4.16
N ASP A 114 1.65 12.55 -4.63
CA ASP A 114 2.01 12.82 -6.03
C ASP A 114 3.44 13.35 -6.17
N LYS A 115 4.20 13.39 -5.08
CA LYS A 115 5.58 13.90 -5.11
C LYS A 115 6.55 12.96 -5.82
N PHE A 116 6.14 11.72 -6.08
CA PHE A 116 6.96 10.76 -6.80
C PHE A 116 6.56 10.63 -8.26
N LYS A 117 5.77 11.55 -8.77
CA LYS A 117 5.28 11.48 -10.15
C LYS A 117 6.43 11.35 -11.14
N GLY A 118 6.26 10.45 -12.10
CA GLY A 118 7.27 10.22 -13.13
C GLY A 118 8.50 9.47 -12.64
N ARG A 119 8.58 9.16 -11.35
CA ARG A 119 9.70 8.45 -10.78
C ARG A 119 9.59 6.97 -11.06
N ASP A 120 10.71 6.33 -11.22
CA ASP A 120 10.82 4.89 -11.25
C ASP A 120 10.20 4.31 -9.97
N ILE A 121 9.37 3.26 -10.11
CA ILE A 121 8.64 2.70 -8.96
C ILE A 121 9.59 2.20 -7.88
N GLU A 122 10.66 1.48 -8.27
CA GLU A 122 11.63 0.99 -7.29
C GLU A 122 12.26 2.11 -6.49
N SER A 123 12.68 3.17 -7.17
CA SER A 123 13.30 4.32 -6.51
C SER A 123 12.31 5.01 -5.58
N ALA A 124 11.06 5.15 -6.01
CA ALA A 124 10.02 5.76 -5.19
C ALA A 124 9.76 4.92 -3.93
N LEU A 125 9.71 3.60 -4.07
CA LEU A 125 9.49 2.72 -2.91
C LEU A 125 10.65 2.78 -1.92
N LYS A 126 11.88 2.84 -2.41
CA LYS A 126 13.06 2.95 -1.53
C LYS A 126 13.03 4.26 -0.75
N GLU A 127 12.71 5.35 -1.42
CA GLU A 127 12.64 6.65 -0.76
C GLU A 127 11.49 6.69 0.25
N LEU A 128 10.36 6.09 -0.10
CA LEU A 128 9.21 6.00 0.79
C LEU A 128 9.56 5.21 2.06
N ALA A 129 10.29 4.09 1.91
CA ALA A 129 10.73 3.31 3.06
C ALA A 129 11.58 4.14 4.00
N ALA A 130 12.48 4.97 3.45
CA ALA A 130 13.33 5.84 4.25
C ALA A 130 12.51 6.89 5.02
N GLU A 131 11.37 7.33 4.47
CA GLU A 131 10.53 8.34 5.11
C GLU A 131 9.59 7.75 6.16
N TYR A 132 9.07 6.54 5.94
CA TYR A 132 7.98 5.99 6.76
C TYR A 132 8.44 4.84 7.66
N LEU A 133 9.57 4.26 7.36
CA LEU A 133 10.08 3.09 8.06
C LEU A 133 11.51 3.31 8.54
#